data_e4a580a188cf9aebc395003cef8eb032
#
_entry.id   e4a580a188cf9aebc395003cef8eb032
#
_cell.length_a   1.000
_cell.length_b   1.000
_cell.length_c   1.000
_cell.angle_alpha   90.00
_cell.angle_beta   90.00
_cell.angle_gamma   90.00
#
_symmetry.space_group_name_H-M   'P 1'
#
loop_
_entity.id
_entity.type
_entity.pdbx_description
1 polymer ?
#
loop_
_entity_poly.entity_id
_entity_poly.type
_entity_poly.pdbx_seq_one_letter_code
_entity_poly.pdbx_strand_id
1 'polypeptide(L)'
;MQHIEEIKDYWNMRANGFSMAVEEELKTESGKKWEEIFRNTITKENAEVLDDGTGAGFFPVILSRLGHKVTAIDYSDEMTAQAAKRFKEAGAEVLVRQMDAQKLEFADESFDAVVSRNVLWNLDDPAAAYREMHRVLRPGGKLIISDGNMY
;
A
#
# COMPACT_ATOMS: atom_id res chain seq x y z
N MET A 1 -4.82 -5.31 20.42
CA MET A 1 -3.35 -5.24 20.55
C MET A 1 -2.70 -6.59 20.26
N GLN A 2 -3.04 -7.64 21.02
CA GLN A 2 -2.46 -8.97 20.81
C GLN A 2 -2.69 -9.52 19.40
N HIS A 3 -3.88 -9.33 18.85
CA HIS A 3 -4.24 -9.83 17.52
C HIS A 3 -3.43 -9.19 16.39
N ILE A 4 -3.12 -7.89 16.49
CA ILE A 4 -2.32 -7.23 15.45
C ILE A 4 -0.86 -7.70 15.46
N GLU A 5 -0.30 -8.06 16.61
CA GLU A 5 1.03 -8.67 16.67
C GLU A 5 1.04 -10.05 16.03
N GLU A 6 0.00 -10.85 16.23
CA GLU A 6 -0.17 -12.14 15.56
C GLU A 6 -0.26 -11.97 14.04
N ILE A 7 -0.97 -10.96 13.58
CA ILE A 7 -1.06 -10.61 12.14
C ILE A 7 0.32 -10.23 11.61
N LYS A 8 1.06 -9.39 12.36
CA LYS A 8 2.41 -9.00 11.98
C LYS A 8 3.32 -10.22 11.84
N ASP A 9 3.32 -11.10 12.82
CA ASP A 9 4.14 -12.31 12.81
C ASP A 9 3.80 -13.21 11.63
N TYR A 10 2.50 -13.34 11.31
CA TYR A 10 2.05 -14.13 10.16
C TYR A 10 2.66 -13.59 8.86
N TRP A 11 2.59 -12.27 8.63
CA TRP A 11 3.13 -11.67 7.42
C TRP A 11 4.66 -11.67 7.38
N ASN A 12 5.32 -11.53 8.55
CA ASN A 12 6.77 -11.65 8.62
C ASN A 12 7.24 -13.03 8.14
N MET A 13 6.53 -14.08 8.51
CA MET A 13 6.85 -15.45 8.07
C MET A 13 6.66 -15.64 6.58
N ARG A 14 5.75 -14.90 5.96
CA ARG A 14 5.40 -15.05 4.54
C ARG A 14 6.08 -14.06 3.62
N ALA A 15 6.82 -13.10 4.18
CA ALA A 15 7.32 -11.95 3.42
C ALA A 15 8.15 -12.35 2.19
N ASN A 16 9.05 -13.31 2.32
CA ASN A 16 9.91 -13.72 1.22
C ASN A 16 9.12 -14.34 0.06
N GLY A 17 8.23 -15.29 0.36
CA GLY A 17 7.37 -15.90 -0.66
C GLY A 17 6.42 -14.89 -1.29
N PHE A 18 5.87 -13.98 -0.50
CA PHE A 18 4.99 -12.93 -0.99
C PHE A 18 5.75 -11.95 -1.91
N SER A 19 6.99 -11.64 -1.58
CA SER A 19 7.84 -10.78 -2.42
C SER A 19 8.08 -11.40 -3.80
N MET A 20 8.32 -12.70 -3.87
CA MET A 20 8.47 -13.40 -5.15
C MET A 20 7.18 -13.34 -5.98
N ALA A 21 6.02 -13.53 -5.34
CA ALA A 21 4.74 -13.45 -6.00
C ALA A 21 4.47 -12.04 -6.57
N VAL A 22 4.83 -11.01 -5.82
CA VAL A 22 4.70 -9.60 -6.29
C VAL A 22 5.57 -9.35 -7.49
N GLU A 23 6.82 -9.84 -7.49
CA GLU A 23 7.72 -9.68 -8.62
C GLU A 23 7.14 -10.30 -9.90
N GLU A 24 6.57 -11.50 -9.79
CA GLU A 24 5.90 -12.14 -10.91
C GLU A 24 4.68 -11.35 -11.38
N GLU A 25 3.85 -10.89 -10.45
CA GLU A 25 2.63 -10.15 -10.78
C GLU A 25 2.93 -8.84 -11.52
N LEU A 26 4.01 -8.15 -11.18
CA LEU A 26 4.43 -6.91 -11.87
C LEU A 26 4.70 -7.13 -13.35
N LYS A 27 5.04 -8.36 -13.75
CA LYS A 27 5.36 -8.72 -15.14
C LYS A 27 4.15 -9.21 -15.92
N THR A 28 2.99 -9.35 -15.26
CA THR A 28 1.78 -9.94 -15.87
C THR A 28 0.77 -8.88 -16.29
N GLU A 29 -0.34 -9.34 -16.88
CA GLU A 29 -1.49 -8.51 -17.23
C GLU A 29 -2.09 -7.79 -16.00
N SER A 30 -1.97 -8.39 -14.80
CA SER A 30 -2.44 -7.76 -13.56
C SER A 30 -1.73 -6.42 -13.32
N GLY A 31 -0.43 -6.36 -13.50
CA GLY A 31 0.33 -5.12 -13.38
C GLY A 31 -0.15 -4.05 -14.36
N LYS A 32 -0.41 -4.44 -15.60
CA LYS A 32 -0.91 -3.52 -16.63
C LYS A 32 -2.32 -3.01 -16.31
N LYS A 33 -3.19 -3.88 -15.82
CA LYS A 33 -4.56 -3.50 -15.43
C LYS A 33 -4.55 -2.49 -14.30
N TRP A 34 -3.71 -2.68 -13.29
CA TRP A 34 -3.59 -1.74 -12.19
C TRP A 34 -3.02 -0.40 -12.64
N GLU A 35 -2.03 -0.41 -13.53
CA GLU A 35 -1.50 0.81 -14.13
C GLU A 35 -2.62 1.60 -14.81
N GLU A 36 -3.46 0.94 -15.58
CA GLU A 36 -4.61 1.57 -16.25
C GLU A 36 -5.62 2.12 -15.25
N ILE A 37 -5.96 1.36 -14.19
CA ILE A 37 -6.86 1.81 -13.14
C ILE A 37 -6.32 3.09 -12.49
N PHE A 38 -5.06 3.12 -12.12
CA PHE A 38 -4.45 4.28 -11.48
C PHE A 38 -4.38 5.48 -12.42
N ARG A 39 -4.05 5.25 -13.68
CA ARG A 39 -3.99 6.30 -14.70
C ARG A 39 -5.36 6.97 -14.87
N ASN A 40 -6.42 6.19 -14.85
CA ASN A 40 -7.78 6.69 -15.03
C ASN A 40 -8.38 7.30 -13.77
N THR A 41 -7.92 6.92 -12.58
CA THR A 41 -8.49 7.31 -11.29
C THR A 41 -7.71 8.43 -10.63
N ILE A 42 -6.38 8.39 -10.68
CA ILE A 42 -5.51 9.40 -10.10
C ILE A 42 -5.06 10.32 -11.25
N THR A 43 -5.89 11.31 -11.56
CA THR A 43 -5.69 12.17 -12.71
C THR A 43 -4.79 13.37 -12.44
N LYS A 44 -4.53 13.68 -11.16
CA LYS A 44 -3.60 14.75 -10.79
C LYS A 44 -2.17 14.31 -11.07
N GLU A 45 -1.40 15.15 -11.76
CA GLU A 45 0.03 14.90 -11.99
C GLU A 45 0.82 15.07 -10.69
N ASN A 46 1.86 14.26 -10.51
CA ASN A 46 2.70 14.30 -9.32
C ASN A 46 1.89 14.26 -8.02
N ALA A 47 0.86 13.41 -7.99
CA ALA A 47 0.01 13.27 -6.81
C ALA A 47 0.79 12.65 -5.66
N GLU A 48 0.44 13.06 -4.44
CA GLU A 48 0.94 12.40 -3.24
C GLU A 48 0.02 11.24 -2.89
N VAL A 49 0.55 10.03 -2.94
CA VAL A 49 -0.22 8.78 -2.79
C VAL A 49 0.32 7.97 -1.61
N LEU A 50 -0.60 7.53 -0.76
CA LEU A 50 -0.30 6.57 0.30
C LEU A 50 -0.71 5.18 -0.16
N ASP A 51 0.22 4.22 -0.12
CA ASP A 51 -0.10 2.80 -0.23
C ASP A 51 -0.19 2.21 1.18
N ASP A 52 -1.43 1.98 1.62
CA ASP A 52 -1.75 1.52 2.96
C ASP A 52 -1.75 -0.01 2.98
N GLY A 53 -0.71 -0.59 3.56
CA GLY A 53 -0.49 -2.03 3.53
C GLY A 53 0.22 -2.48 2.26
N THR A 54 1.38 -1.90 2.01
CA THR A 54 2.12 -2.09 0.75
C THR A 54 2.58 -3.51 0.49
N GLY A 55 2.69 -4.33 1.55
CA GLY A 55 3.27 -5.66 1.44
C GLY A 55 4.67 -5.58 0.85
N ALA A 56 4.93 -6.37 -0.17
CA ALA A 56 6.24 -6.39 -0.83
C ALA A 56 6.39 -5.34 -1.94
N GLY A 57 5.49 -4.35 -2.02
CA GLY A 57 5.71 -3.16 -2.85
C GLY A 57 5.12 -3.20 -4.25
N PHE A 58 3.99 -3.87 -4.44
CA PHE A 58 3.36 -3.98 -5.75
C PHE A 58 2.86 -2.63 -6.30
N PHE A 59 1.99 -1.94 -5.56
CA PHE A 59 1.42 -0.67 -6.01
C PHE A 59 2.43 0.46 -6.15
N PRO A 60 3.36 0.68 -5.21
CA PRO A 60 4.28 1.80 -5.33
C PRO A 60 5.17 1.76 -6.57
N VAL A 61 5.58 0.57 -7.03
CA VAL A 61 6.36 0.47 -8.27
C VAL A 61 5.55 1.00 -9.45
N ILE A 62 4.27 0.63 -9.54
CA ILE A 62 3.38 1.08 -10.61
C ILE A 62 3.14 2.59 -10.50
N LEU A 63 2.79 3.07 -9.31
CA LEU A 63 2.49 4.48 -9.07
C LEU A 63 3.70 5.38 -9.32
N SER A 64 4.89 4.93 -8.94
CA SER A 64 6.13 5.64 -9.20
C SER A 64 6.40 5.77 -10.70
N ARG A 65 6.14 4.73 -11.48
CA ARG A 65 6.26 4.77 -12.95
C ARG A 65 5.32 5.78 -13.59
N LEU A 66 4.19 6.03 -12.95
CA LEU A 66 3.21 7.04 -13.39
C LEU A 66 3.59 8.46 -12.95
N GLY A 67 4.70 8.63 -12.23
CA GLY A 67 5.21 9.93 -11.82
C GLY A 67 4.70 10.45 -10.48
N HIS A 68 4.03 9.62 -9.70
CA HIS A 68 3.50 10.03 -8.39
C HIS A 68 4.54 9.90 -7.29
N LYS A 69 4.37 10.70 -6.24
CA LYS A 69 5.15 10.63 -5.00
C LYS A 69 4.46 9.65 -4.07
N VAL A 70 5.13 8.56 -3.73
CA VAL A 70 4.51 7.48 -2.98
C VAL A 70 5.12 7.35 -1.59
N THR A 71 4.25 7.22 -0.60
CA THR A 71 4.57 6.76 0.75
C THR A 71 3.93 5.40 0.93
N ALA A 72 4.72 4.42 1.35
CA ALA A 72 4.27 3.04 1.52
C ALA A 72 4.41 2.64 2.99
N ILE A 73 3.35 2.07 3.55
CA ILE A 73 3.36 1.59 4.92
C ILE A 73 2.93 0.13 5.00
N ASP A 74 3.44 -0.56 5.99
CA ASP A 74 2.99 -1.90 6.36
C ASP A 74 3.28 -2.12 7.84
N TYR A 75 2.49 -2.96 8.49
CA TYR A 75 2.73 -3.29 9.90
C TYR A 75 3.82 -4.35 10.06
N SER A 76 4.10 -5.13 9.02
CA SER A 76 5.16 -6.14 9.01
C SER A 76 6.51 -5.49 8.66
N ASP A 77 7.46 -5.56 9.57
CA ASP A 77 8.82 -5.06 9.33
C ASP A 77 9.55 -5.85 8.24
N GLU A 78 9.28 -7.16 8.12
CA GLU A 78 9.83 -7.98 7.04
C GLU A 78 9.25 -7.58 5.68
N MET A 79 7.95 -7.25 5.61
CA MET A 79 7.33 -6.74 4.39
C MET A 79 7.91 -5.39 3.98
N THR A 80 8.08 -4.46 4.93
CA THR A 80 8.67 -3.16 4.61
C THR A 80 10.12 -3.30 4.13
N ALA A 81 10.87 -4.25 4.67
CA ALA A 81 12.23 -4.54 4.21
C ALA A 81 12.24 -5.06 2.76
N GLN A 82 11.33 -5.97 2.43
CA GLN A 82 11.19 -6.51 1.07
C GLN A 82 10.73 -5.41 0.10
N ALA A 83 9.81 -4.56 0.51
CA ALA A 83 9.34 -3.43 -0.28
C ALA A 83 10.47 -2.44 -0.56
N ALA A 84 11.23 -2.05 0.46
CA ALA A 84 12.35 -1.12 0.31
C ALA A 84 13.40 -1.65 -0.68
N LYS A 85 13.70 -2.94 -0.62
CA LYS A 85 14.61 -3.60 -1.55
C LYS A 85 14.10 -3.52 -2.98
N ARG A 86 12.80 -3.80 -3.18
CA ARG A 86 12.16 -3.73 -4.49
C ARG A 86 12.20 -2.33 -5.08
N PHE A 87 11.91 -1.31 -4.26
CA PHE A 87 11.91 0.08 -4.72
C PHE A 87 13.31 0.51 -5.16
N LYS A 88 14.33 0.13 -4.41
CA LYS A 88 15.71 0.40 -4.76
C LYS A 88 16.11 -0.26 -6.09
N GLU A 89 15.75 -1.53 -6.26
CA GLU A 89 16.02 -2.27 -7.51
C GLU A 89 15.27 -1.70 -8.70
N ALA A 90 14.07 -1.18 -8.48
CA ALA A 90 13.24 -0.58 -9.53
C ALA A 90 13.60 0.89 -9.83
N GLY A 91 14.51 1.49 -9.04
CA GLY A 91 14.81 2.91 -9.16
C GLY A 91 13.67 3.82 -8.75
N ALA A 92 12.76 3.33 -7.89
CA ALA A 92 11.59 4.07 -7.43
C ALA A 92 11.90 4.78 -6.11
N GLU A 93 11.65 6.09 -6.08
CA GLU A 93 11.78 6.87 -4.84
C GLU A 93 10.47 6.78 -4.06
N VAL A 94 10.45 5.90 -3.06
CA VAL A 94 9.29 5.66 -2.22
C VAL A 94 9.72 5.75 -0.76
N LEU A 95 8.98 6.54 0.04
CA LEU A 95 9.20 6.57 1.48
C LEU A 95 8.51 5.37 2.09
N VAL A 96 9.26 4.53 2.82
CA VAL A 96 8.73 3.31 3.43
C VAL A 96 8.76 3.45 4.95
N ARG A 97 7.63 3.15 5.60
CA ARG A 97 7.53 3.18 7.07
C ARG A 97 6.74 1.98 7.59
N GLN A 98 7.16 1.44 8.73
CA GLN A 98 6.35 0.49 9.49
C GLN A 98 5.27 1.25 10.24
N MET A 99 4.00 0.88 10.06
CA MET A 99 2.89 1.63 10.65
C MET A 99 1.63 0.77 10.68
N ASP A 100 0.80 0.99 11.71
CA ASP A 100 -0.52 0.38 11.83
C ASP A 100 -1.54 1.16 10.98
N ALA A 101 -2.20 0.46 10.06
CA ALA A 101 -3.25 1.06 9.22
C ALA A 101 -4.41 1.65 10.03
N GLN A 102 -4.63 1.16 11.23
CA GLN A 102 -5.71 1.62 12.11
C GLN A 102 -5.36 2.90 12.85
N LYS A 103 -4.10 3.33 12.80
CA LYS A 103 -3.61 4.53 13.46
C LYS A 103 -2.48 5.16 12.65
N LEU A 104 -2.86 5.96 11.66
CA LEU A 104 -1.89 6.58 10.76
C LEU A 104 -1.20 7.77 11.41
N GLU A 105 0.12 7.81 11.30
CA GLU A 105 0.97 8.86 11.87
C GLU A 105 1.26 9.94 10.82
N PHE A 106 0.19 10.40 10.16
CA PHE A 106 0.24 11.49 9.19
C PHE A 106 -0.74 12.58 9.61
N ALA A 107 -0.45 13.81 9.23
CA ALA A 107 -1.37 14.92 9.43
C ALA A 107 -2.65 14.73 8.57
N ASP A 108 -3.72 15.40 8.97
CA ASP A 108 -4.94 15.48 8.18
C ASP A 108 -4.62 16.01 6.77
N GLU A 109 -5.33 15.53 5.79
CA GLU A 109 -5.26 16.06 4.42
C GLU A 109 -3.82 16.07 3.85
N SER A 110 -3.09 14.97 4.03
CA SER A 110 -1.70 14.82 3.58
C SER A 110 -1.57 14.23 2.18
N PHE A 111 -2.59 13.54 1.69
CA PHE A 111 -2.50 12.77 0.44
C PHE A 111 -3.61 13.11 -0.55
N ASP A 112 -3.27 13.05 -1.82
CA ASP A 112 -4.22 13.20 -2.92
C ASP A 112 -4.98 11.90 -3.20
N ALA A 113 -4.35 10.76 -2.89
CA ALA A 113 -4.97 9.45 -3.04
C ALA A 113 -4.44 8.50 -1.97
N VAL A 114 -5.28 7.57 -1.55
CA VAL A 114 -4.91 6.43 -0.71
C VAL A 114 -5.31 5.17 -1.45
N VAL A 115 -4.38 4.25 -1.61
CA VAL A 115 -4.62 2.95 -2.24
C VAL A 115 -4.36 1.85 -1.24
N SER A 116 -5.10 0.75 -1.34
CA SER A 116 -4.95 -0.39 -0.44
C SER A 116 -5.46 -1.65 -1.12
N ARG A 117 -4.71 -2.75 -0.98
CA ARG A 117 -5.10 -4.03 -1.56
C ARG A 117 -4.93 -5.15 -0.54
N ASN A 118 -6.02 -5.86 -0.24
CA ASN A 118 -6.05 -7.04 0.62
C ASN A 118 -5.56 -6.77 2.06
N VAL A 119 -5.91 -5.62 2.62
CA VAL A 119 -5.49 -5.21 3.97
C VAL A 119 -6.65 -5.27 4.96
N LEU A 120 -7.79 -4.69 4.59
CA LEU A 120 -8.90 -4.47 5.54
C LEU A 120 -9.49 -5.75 6.09
N TRP A 121 -9.47 -6.84 5.31
CA TRP A 121 -10.06 -8.13 5.69
C TRP A 121 -9.43 -8.75 6.94
N ASN A 122 -8.18 -8.43 7.24
CA ASN A 122 -7.44 -9.04 8.35
C ASN A 122 -7.20 -8.09 9.54
N LEU A 123 -7.80 -6.91 9.54
CA LEU A 123 -7.67 -5.94 10.62
C LEU A 123 -8.68 -6.21 11.73
N ASP A 124 -8.31 -5.88 12.97
CA ASP A 124 -9.22 -5.94 14.12
C ASP A 124 -10.36 -4.95 14.00
N ASP A 125 -10.04 -3.73 13.54
CA ASP A 125 -11.01 -2.64 13.43
C ASP A 125 -10.87 -1.99 12.04
N PRO A 126 -11.47 -2.61 11.01
CA PRO A 126 -11.43 -2.02 9.66
C PRO A 126 -12.08 -0.63 9.60
N ALA A 127 -13.08 -0.36 10.45
CA ALA A 127 -13.70 0.96 10.50
C ALA A 127 -12.70 2.03 10.93
N ALA A 128 -11.82 1.74 11.87
CA ALA A 128 -10.74 2.67 12.26
C ALA A 128 -9.82 2.94 11.08
N ALA A 129 -9.45 1.92 10.31
CA ALA A 129 -8.61 2.10 9.12
C ALA A 129 -9.30 2.99 8.08
N TYR A 130 -10.59 2.80 7.82
CA TYR A 130 -11.36 3.66 6.91
C TYR A 130 -11.39 5.11 7.39
N ARG A 131 -11.62 5.33 8.68
CA ARG A 131 -11.63 6.69 9.24
C ARG A 131 -10.28 7.37 9.05
N GLU A 132 -9.18 6.65 9.27
CA GLU A 132 -7.83 7.18 9.10
C GLU A 132 -7.51 7.47 7.64
N MET A 133 -7.90 6.59 6.72
CA MET A 133 -7.74 6.83 5.28
C MET A 133 -8.49 8.09 4.84
N HIS A 134 -9.71 8.27 5.33
CA HIS A 134 -10.50 9.47 5.06
C HIS A 134 -9.84 10.73 5.65
N ARG A 135 -9.34 10.64 6.88
CA ARG A 135 -8.71 11.77 7.57
C ARG A 135 -7.49 12.30 6.82
N VAL A 136 -6.65 11.40 6.31
CA VAL A 136 -5.40 11.79 5.64
C VAL A 136 -5.60 12.19 4.18
N LEU A 137 -6.78 12.00 3.61
CA LEU A 137 -7.10 12.43 2.25
C LEU A 137 -7.45 13.92 2.21
N ARG A 138 -6.91 14.60 1.20
CA ARG A 138 -7.33 15.97 0.89
C ARG A 138 -8.73 15.99 0.33
N PRO A 139 -9.47 17.11 0.47
CA PRO A 139 -10.77 17.25 -0.19
C PRO A 139 -10.68 16.95 -1.69
N GLY A 140 -11.59 16.13 -2.20
CA GLY A 140 -11.56 15.67 -3.59
C GLY A 140 -10.57 14.54 -3.85
N GLY A 141 -9.85 14.08 -2.83
CA GLY A 141 -8.93 12.96 -2.96
C GLY A 141 -9.63 11.65 -3.27
N LYS A 142 -8.87 10.67 -3.76
CA LYS A 142 -9.39 9.38 -4.19
C LYS A 142 -8.96 8.28 -3.24
N LEU A 143 -9.91 7.41 -2.88
CA LEU A 143 -9.67 6.21 -2.11
C LEU A 143 -9.91 5.00 -3.01
N ILE A 144 -8.88 4.20 -3.25
CA ILE A 144 -8.94 3.04 -4.13
C ILE A 144 -8.62 1.81 -3.30
N ILE A 145 -9.64 1.01 -3.02
CA ILE A 145 -9.52 -0.19 -2.20
C ILE A 145 -9.91 -1.41 -3.02
N SER A 146 -9.08 -2.45 -2.94
CA SER A 146 -9.37 -3.76 -3.48
C SER A 146 -9.13 -4.80 -2.39
N ASP A 147 -10.21 -5.35 -1.86
CA ASP A 147 -10.15 -6.48 -0.94
C ASP A 147 -10.79 -7.68 -1.60
N GLY A 148 -10.00 -8.72 -1.86
CA GLY A 148 -10.50 -9.96 -2.41
C GLY A 148 -11.12 -10.85 -1.33
N ASN A 149 -11.93 -11.81 -1.78
CA ASN A 149 -12.37 -12.89 -0.90
C ASN A 149 -11.21 -13.89 -0.80
N MET A 150 -10.58 -13.93 0.36
CA MET A 150 -9.39 -14.77 0.61
C MET A 150 -9.73 -16.16 1.17
N TYR A 151 -11.02 -16.54 1.18
CA TYR A 151 -11.50 -17.84 1.70
C TYR A 151 -11.82 -18.85 0.60
#